data_c68a494555af0f210ef72ae40ad16436
#
_entry.id   c68a494555af0f210ef72ae40ad16436
#
_cell.length_a   1.000
_cell.length_b   1.000
_cell.length_c   1.000
_cell.angle_alpha   90.00
_cell.angle_beta   90.00
_cell.angle_gamma   90.00
#
_symmetry.space_group_name_H-M   'P 1'
#
loop_
_entity.id
_entity.type
_entity.pdbx_description
1 polymer ?
#
loop_
_entity_poly.entity_id
_entity_poly.type
_entity_poly.pdbx_seq_one_letter_code
_entity_poly.pdbx_strand_id
1 'polypeptide(L)'
;MKIKVSSEELTKRELSASHLKKAIDAIHEEGYIILGNIVPHNHLDLLNEKMTQDSHTIVSSNSDRWEGRRTIGHLQQGAPPFAPYIFPDIVANPIVEHVSITLLGEGAFNGFYNGNTNTPGSTQQNLHMDTGHLWSNLNPSHPTASVVVNIPMIDVTEERGAIELWPGTHLAGDVSRRLDEAIEEAQRKVRPPVRGTTKKGDVLIRDMRLWHRGAPNLSDMHRHMIALVHYVGWLCRGRPIRYVKGCEEAFKNSRVDPHATFLDEPYDYLFDYRGPNS
;
A
#
# COMPACT_ATOMS: atom_id res chain seq x y z
N MET A 1 3.40 -12.34 -8.66
CA MET A 1 4.53 -13.21 -8.21
C MET A 1 4.68 -13.14 -6.69
N LYS A 2 5.20 -14.21 -6.02
CA LYS A 2 5.45 -14.22 -4.56
C LYS A 2 6.83 -14.81 -4.26
N ILE A 3 7.56 -14.19 -3.35
CA ILE A 3 8.83 -14.69 -2.78
C ILE A 3 8.58 -15.12 -1.34
N LYS A 4 8.95 -16.35 -1.00
CA LYS A 4 9.00 -16.81 0.39
C LYS A 4 10.33 -16.36 0.97
N VAL A 5 10.30 -15.33 1.83
CA VAL A 5 11.48 -14.83 2.53
C VAL A 5 11.93 -15.88 3.54
N SER A 6 13.22 -16.18 3.56
CA SER A 6 13.82 -17.18 4.45
C SER A 6 14.08 -16.63 5.86
N SER A 7 14.22 -17.52 6.85
CA SER A 7 14.58 -17.11 8.20
C SER A 7 15.95 -16.42 8.27
N GLU A 8 16.89 -16.81 7.40
CA GLU A 8 18.20 -16.18 7.30
C GLU A 8 18.09 -14.73 6.82
N GLU A 9 17.26 -14.47 5.79
CA GLU A 9 17.01 -13.11 5.27
C GLU A 9 16.31 -12.24 6.31
N LEU A 10 15.35 -12.79 7.05
CA LEU A 10 14.71 -12.09 8.17
C LEU A 10 15.71 -11.71 9.26
N THR A 11 16.62 -12.64 9.63
CA THR A 11 17.65 -12.39 10.64
C THR A 11 18.67 -11.35 10.17
N LYS A 12 19.08 -11.42 8.91
CA LYS A 12 19.99 -10.45 8.29
C LYS A 12 19.31 -9.11 7.98
N ARG A 13 17.99 -9.08 8.00
CA ARG A 13 17.17 -7.91 7.64
C ARG A 13 17.38 -7.45 6.19
N GLU A 14 17.75 -8.39 5.31
CA GLU A 14 18.03 -8.14 3.89
C GLU A 14 17.67 -9.36 3.06
N LEU A 15 17.17 -9.14 1.84
CA LEU A 15 16.99 -10.21 0.87
C LEU A 15 18.35 -10.70 0.36
N SER A 16 18.46 -11.97 0.06
CA SER A 16 19.58 -12.51 -0.71
C SER A 16 19.64 -11.85 -2.08
N ALA A 17 20.82 -11.80 -2.71
CA ALA A 17 20.98 -11.21 -4.03
C ALA A 17 20.03 -11.81 -5.06
N SER A 18 19.74 -13.13 -4.97
CA SER A 18 18.81 -13.80 -5.89
C SER A 18 17.35 -13.39 -5.65
N HIS A 19 16.92 -13.26 -4.38
CA HIS A 19 15.55 -12.82 -4.06
C HIS A 19 15.36 -11.33 -4.34
N LEU A 20 16.37 -10.50 -4.05
CA LEU A 20 16.34 -9.08 -4.41
C LEU A 20 16.20 -8.90 -5.92
N LYS A 21 17.04 -9.58 -6.71
CA LYS A 21 16.94 -9.53 -8.18
C LYS A 21 15.55 -9.94 -8.66
N LYS A 22 15.01 -11.05 -8.15
CA LYS A 22 13.65 -11.51 -8.51
C LYS A 22 12.57 -10.48 -8.13
N ALA A 23 12.71 -9.80 -6.99
CA ALA A 23 11.76 -8.77 -6.56
C ALA A 23 11.80 -7.56 -7.50
N ILE A 24 12.99 -7.11 -7.86
CA ILE A 24 13.20 -5.97 -8.77
C ILE A 24 12.69 -6.30 -10.18
N ASP A 25 13.09 -7.46 -10.72
CA ASP A 25 12.60 -7.92 -12.03
C ASP A 25 11.07 -8.00 -12.07
N ALA A 26 10.45 -8.56 -11.01
CA ALA A 26 9.00 -8.67 -10.92
C ALA A 26 8.28 -7.31 -10.89
N ILE A 27 8.86 -6.30 -10.23
CA ILE A 27 8.28 -4.96 -10.24
C ILE A 27 8.46 -4.30 -11.61
N HIS A 28 9.62 -4.47 -12.25
CA HIS A 28 9.87 -3.94 -13.60
C HIS A 28 8.98 -4.58 -14.67
N GLU A 29 8.75 -5.89 -14.60
CA GLU A 29 8.01 -6.63 -15.64
C GLU A 29 6.50 -6.68 -15.36
N GLU A 30 6.15 -6.97 -14.11
CA GLU A 30 4.77 -7.22 -13.68
C GLU A 30 4.11 -6.01 -13.00
N GLY A 31 4.92 -5.08 -12.49
CA GLY A 31 4.49 -3.95 -11.70
C GLY A 31 4.25 -4.27 -10.22
N TYR A 32 4.49 -5.51 -9.74
CA TYR A 32 4.28 -5.88 -8.34
C TYR A 32 5.05 -7.12 -7.91
N ILE A 33 5.24 -7.22 -6.59
CA ILE A 33 5.77 -8.41 -5.89
C ILE A 33 5.07 -8.61 -4.55
N ILE A 34 4.91 -9.86 -4.11
CA ILE A 34 4.49 -10.21 -2.75
C ILE A 34 5.69 -10.82 -2.02
N LEU A 35 6.03 -10.23 -0.88
CA LEU A 35 7.05 -10.74 0.05
C LEU A 35 6.37 -11.49 1.19
N GLY A 36 6.65 -12.77 1.33
CA GLY A 36 5.92 -13.66 2.22
C GLY A 36 6.44 -13.64 3.64
N ASN A 37 5.53 -13.44 4.60
CA ASN A 37 5.74 -13.60 6.04
C ASN A 37 6.89 -12.75 6.62
N ILE A 38 6.88 -11.44 6.30
CA ILE A 38 7.90 -10.49 6.75
C ILE A 38 7.44 -9.55 7.87
N VAL A 39 6.17 -9.64 8.28
CA VAL A 39 5.61 -8.85 9.38
C VAL A 39 5.10 -9.79 10.48
N PRO A 40 5.48 -9.57 11.75
CA PRO A 40 5.01 -10.38 12.89
C PRO A 40 3.49 -10.33 13.06
N HIS A 41 2.88 -11.48 13.26
CA HIS A 41 1.42 -11.62 13.35
C HIS A 41 0.80 -10.88 14.53
N ASN A 42 1.48 -10.86 15.68
CA ASN A 42 1.00 -10.16 16.88
C ASN A 42 0.83 -8.65 16.67
N HIS A 43 1.70 -8.01 15.90
CA HIS A 43 1.55 -6.58 15.56
C HIS A 43 0.34 -6.35 14.64
N LEU A 44 0.14 -7.25 13.69
CA LEU A 44 -1.02 -7.20 12.81
C LEU A 44 -2.34 -7.45 13.55
N ASP A 45 -2.33 -8.33 14.59
CA ASP A 45 -3.52 -8.55 15.42
C ASP A 45 -3.93 -7.31 16.19
N LEU A 46 -2.98 -6.63 16.83
CA LEU A 46 -3.23 -5.38 17.56
C LEU A 46 -3.76 -4.29 16.64
N LEU A 47 -3.18 -4.15 15.45
CA LEU A 47 -3.64 -3.17 14.47
C LEU A 47 -5.01 -3.53 13.92
N ASN A 48 -5.28 -4.80 13.63
CA ASN A 48 -6.57 -5.25 13.16
C ASN A 48 -7.69 -4.96 14.15
N GLU A 49 -7.45 -5.23 15.43
CA GLU A 49 -8.39 -4.91 16.51
C GLU A 49 -8.67 -3.42 16.58
N LYS A 50 -7.61 -2.60 16.63
CA LYS A 50 -7.74 -1.13 16.70
C LYS A 50 -8.46 -0.56 15.47
N MET A 51 -8.08 -0.98 14.26
CA MET A 51 -8.70 -0.50 13.03
C MET A 51 -10.17 -0.96 12.90
N THR A 52 -10.53 -2.11 13.49
CA THR A 52 -11.93 -2.54 13.57
C THR A 52 -12.74 -1.60 14.47
N GLN A 53 -12.24 -1.27 15.66
CA GLN A 53 -12.89 -0.29 16.55
C GLN A 53 -13.05 1.07 15.86
N ASP A 54 -12.00 1.53 15.19
CA ASP A 54 -11.97 2.79 14.45
C ASP A 54 -12.97 2.81 13.29
N SER A 55 -13.05 1.73 12.52
CA SER A 55 -14.00 1.63 11.41
C SER A 55 -15.45 1.68 11.90
N HIS A 56 -15.77 1.05 13.03
CA HIS A 56 -17.10 1.16 13.65
C HIS A 56 -17.40 2.61 14.08
N THR A 57 -16.43 3.32 14.64
CA THR A 57 -16.58 4.72 15.00
C THR A 57 -16.87 5.59 13.78
N ILE A 58 -16.16 5.39 12.67
CA ILE A 58 -16.39 6.14 11.43
C ILE A 58 -17.78 5.85 10.86
N VAL A 59 -18.16 4.58 10.78
CA VAL A 59 -19.47 4.16 10.25
C VAL A 59 -20.62 4.73 11.08
N SER A 60 -20.52 4.65 12.41
CA SER A 60 -21.58 5.15 13.32
C SER A 60 -21.70 6.67 13.36
N SER A 61 -20.67 7.40 12.93
CA SER A 61 -20.66 8.85 12.92
C SER A 61 -21.45 9.49 11.77
N ASN A 62 -21.99 8.69 10.84
CA ASN A 62 -22.62 9.17 9.58
C ASN A 62 -21.77 10.22 8.85
N SER A 63 -20.44 10.07 8.93
CA SER A 63 -19.54 11.02 8.29
C SER A 63 -19.54 10.81 6.76
N ASP A 64 -19.29 11.88 6.01
CA ASP A 64 -19.10 11.84 4.53
C ASP A 64 -17.99 10.85 4.09
N ARG A 65 -17.17 10.39 5.02
CA ARG A 65 -16.15 9.38 4.77
C ARG A 65 -16.70 8.00 4.54
N TRP A 66 -17.83 7.67 5.17
CA TRP A 66 -18.51 6.39 5.01
C TRP A 66 -19.34 6.37 3.72
N GLU A 67 -20.17 7.38 3.55
CA GLU A 67 -20.99 7.53 2.33
C GLU A 67 -20.19 8.08 1.16
N GLY A 68 -18.90 8.40 1.43
CA GLY A 68 -18.11 9.27 0.63
C GLY A 68 -17.95 8.85 -0.80
N ARG A 69 -18.42 9.66 -1.64
CA ARG A 69 -17.89 10.13 -2.94
C ARG A 69 -17.14 9.11 -3.82
N ARG A 70 -16.94 7.85 -3.40
CA ARG A 70 -16.18 6.82 -4.11
C ARG A 70 -16.99 5.53 -4.17
N THR A 71 -16.42 4.40 -3.80
CA THR A 71 -17.07 3.09 -3.96
C THR A 71 -17.60 2.61 -2.62
N ILE A 72 -18.86 2.15 -2.61
CA ILE A 72 -19.53 1.63 -1.39
C ILE A 72 -18.67 0.57 -0.72
N GLY A 73 -18.47 0.70 0.58
CA GLY A 73 -17.74 -0.25 1.43
C GLY A 73 -16.23 -0.16 1.37
N HIS A 74 -15.65 0.73 0.56
CA HIS A 74 -14.21 1.01 0.57
C HIS A 74 -13.93 2.28 1.37
N LEU A 75 -13.55 2.09 2.64
CA LEU A 75 -13.27 3.17 3.56
C LEU A 75 -11.79 3.53 3.56
N GLN A 76 -11.46 4.77 3.25
CA GLN A 76 -10.14 5.32 3.50
C GLN A 76 -10.04 5.71 4.97
N GLN A 77 -9.50 4.82 5.78
CA GLN A 77 -9.40 4.95 7.22
C GLN A 77 -7.97 5.34 7.61
N GLY A 78 -7.80 6.36 8.47
CA GLY A 78 -6.51 6.67 9.06
C GLY A 78 -5.98 5.47 9.85
N ALA A 79 -4.71 5.09 9.64
CA ALA A 79 -4.06 4.15 10.53
C ALA A 79 -3.66 4.85 11.83
N PRO A 80 -3.68 4.17 13.01
CA PRO A 80 -3.38 4.81 14.28
C PRO A 80 -1.93 5.32 14.30
N PRO A 81 -1.72 6.65 14.50
CA PRO A 81 -0.40 7.29 14.36
C PRO A 81 0.30 7.49 15.71
N PHE A 82 0.07 6.62 16.67
CA PHE A 82 0.58 6.73 18.05
C PHE A 82 0.91 5.36 18.65
N ALA A 83 1.72 5.38 19.72
CA ALA A 83 2.05 4.18 20.47
C ALA A 83 0.78 3.60 21.16
N PRO A 84 0.63 2.27 21.24
CA PRO A 84 1.60 1.24 20.87
C PRO A 84 1.44 0.72 19.42
N TYR A 85 0.78 1.42 18.53
CA TYR A 85 0.40 0.93 17.20
C TYR A 85 1.41 1.22 16.08
N ILE A 86 2.53 1.88 16.40
CA ILE A 86 3.63 2.13 15.44
C ILE A 86 4.73 1.10 15.66
N PHE A 87 4.88 0.20 14.71
CA PHE A 87 5.83 -0.91 14.74
C PHE A 87 6.92 -0.74 13.68
N PRO A 88 8.22 -0.87 14.03
CA PRO A 88 9.33 -0.74 13.07
C PRO A 88 9.20 -1.69 11.87
N ASP A 89 8.71 -2.91 12.10
CA ASP A 89 8.50 -3.91 11.06
C ASP A 89 7.30 -3.64 10.14
N ILE A 90 6.58 -2.54 10.38
CA ILE A 90 5.52 -2.03 9.52
C ILE A 90 5.95 -0.72 8.87
N VAL A 91 6.32 0.30 9.65
CA VAL A 91 6.61 1.63 9.12
C VAL A 91 8.02 1.80 8.57
N ALA A 92 8.95 0.92 8.96
CA ALA A 92 10.36 0.90 8.57
C ALA A 92 10.87 -0.54 8.37
N ASN A 93 10.06 -1.39 7.71
CA ASN A 93 10.42 -2.80 7.50
C ASN A 93 11.68 -2.92 6.65
N PRO A 94 12.77 -3.49 7.17
CA PRO A 94 14.06 -3.49 6.48
C PRO A 94 14.06 -4.28 5.16
N ILE A 95 13.26 -5.33 5.05
CA ILE A 95 13.11 -6.11 3.80
C ILE A 95 12.39 -5.29 2.74
N VAL A 96 11.33 -4.56 3.13
CA VAL A 96 10.62 -3.63 2.24
C VAL A 96 11.54 -2.50 1.79
N GLU A 97 12.26 -1.90 2.73
CA GLU A 97 13.19 -0.81 2.45
C GLU A 97 14.34 -1.24 1.55
N HIS A 98 14.84 -2.49 1.70
CA HIS A 98 15.86 -3.04 0.81
C HIS A 98 15.38 -3.06 -0.65
N VAL A 99 14.13 -3.48 -0.90
CA VAL A 99 13.53 -3.42 -2.24
C VAL A 99 13.33 -1.99 -2.69
N SER A 100 12.78 -1.13 -1.83
CA SER A 100 12.47 0.26 -2.17
C SER A 100 13.72 1.06 -2.52
N ILE A 101 14.78 0.98 -1.72
CA ILE A 101 16.04 1.69 -1.99
C ILE A 101 16.71 1.17 -3.27
N THR A 102 16.64 -0.14 -3.53
CA THR A 102 17.19 -0.70 -4.79
C THR A 102 16.45 -0.18 -6.02
N LEU A 103 15.13 0.01 -5.93
CA LEU A 103 14.31 0.53 -7.03
C LEU A 103 14.39 2.04 -7.20
N LEU A 104 14.34 2.77 -6.08
CA LEU A 104 14.10 4.21 -6.07
C LEU A 104 15.37 5.02 -5.84
N GLY A 105 16.45 4.35 -5.42
CA GLY A 105 17.73 4.99 -5.09
C GLY A 105 17.80 5.56 -3.67
N GLU A 106 18.99 5.99 -3.29
CA GLU A 106 19.25 6.66 -2.02
C GLU A 106 18.47 7.98 -1.92
N GLY A 107 18.03 8.31 -0.71
CA GLY A 107 17.19 9.47 -0.44
C GLY A 107 15.71 9.26 -0.70
N ALA A 108 15.30 8.04 -1.04
CA ALA A 108 13.88 7.69 -1.12
C ALA A 108 13.17 8.05 0.20
N PHE A 109 11.92 8.50 0.09
CA PHE A 109 11.14 8.93 1.26
C PHE A 109 9.73 8.32 1.26
N ASN A 110 9.15 8.17 2.45
CA ASN A 110 7.76 7.78 2.62
C ASN A 110 6.88 9.03 2.65
N GLY A 111 5.91 9.13 1.75
CA GLY A 111 4.98 10.26 1.68
C GLY A 111 3.55 9.91 2.10
N PHE A 112 3.32 8.69 2.63
CA PHE A 112 1.97 8.25 2.95
C PHE A 112 1.96 7.19 4.05
N TYR A 113 1.11 7.37 5.04
CA TYR A 113 0.77 6.38 6.06
C TYR A 113 -0.73 6.43 6.30
N ASN A 114 -1.45 5.42 5.82
CA ASN A 114 -2.90 5.38 5.95
C ASN A 114 -3.40 3.94 5.88
N GLY A 115 -4.71 3.76 6.11
CA GLY A 115 -5.39 2.49 5.96
C GLY A 115 -6.40 2.49 4.82
N ASN A 116 -6.68 1.30 4.34
CA ASN A 116 -7.80 1.01 3.47
C ASN A 116 -8.59 -0.15 4.08
N THR A 117 -9.85 0.12 4.40
CA THR A 117 -10.77 -0.88 4.94
C THR A 117 -11.79 -1.26 3.88
N ASN A 118 -11.83 -2.53 3.56
CA ASN A 118 -12.84 -3.11 2.68
C ASN A 118 -13.87 -3.84 3.55
N THR A 119 -15.07 -3.27 3.64
CA THR A 119 -16.12 -3.78 4.53
C THR A 119 -16.93 -4.88 3.87
N PRO A 120 -17.60 -5.75 4.64
CA PRO A 120 -18.56 -6.70 4.11
C PRO A 120 -19.59 -6.03 3.19
N GLY A 121 -19.90 -6.68 2.07
CA GLY A 121 -20.87 -6.16 1.09
C GLY A 121 -20.38 -4.98 0.25
N SER A 122 -19.09 -4.69 0.26
CA SER A 122 -18.51 -3.65 -0.61
C SER A 122 -18.70 -3.98 -2.09
N THR A 123 -18.72 -2.93 -2.91
CA THR A 123 -18.81 -3.06 -4.37
C THR A 123 -17.43 -2.95 -5.02
N GLN A 124 -17.34 -3.30 -6.30
CA GLN A 124 -16.11 -3.19 -7.06
C GLN A 124 -15.75 -1.72 -7.33
N GLN A 125 -14.50 -1.36 -7.16
CA GLN A 125 -13.99 -0.05 -7.56
C GLN A 125 -13.81 0.03 -9.09
N ASN A 126 -13.84 1.26 -9.60
CA ASN A 126 -13.42 1.50 -10.98
C ASN A 126 -11.94 1.18 -11.14
N LEU A 127 -11.57 0.67 -12.32
CA LEU A 127 -10.17 0.42 -12.67
C LEU A 127 -9.41 1.75 -12.72
N HIS A 128 -8.24 1.82 -12.10
CA HIS A 128 -7.47 3.05 -11.98
C HIS A 128 -5.98 2.81 -11.73
N MET A 129 -5.20 3.87 -11.87
CA MET A 129 -3.86 4.03 -11.33
C MET A 129 -3.92 4.97 -10.11
N ASP A 130 -3.06 4.78 -9.12
CA ASP A 130 -2.97 5.70 -7.98
C ASP A 130 -2.34 7.05 -8.38
N THR A 131 -1.40 7.02 -9.31
CA THR A 131 -0.81 8.23 -9.92
C THR A 131 -0.76 8.10 -11.44
N GLY A 132 -0.69 9.24 -12.14
CA GLY A 132 -0.39 9.28 -13.57
C GLY A 132 1.10 9.09 -13.85
N HIS A 133 1.43 8.99 -15.11
CA HIS A 133 2.81 9.00 -15.59
C HIS A 133 3.43 10.39 -15.42
N LEU A 134 4.71 10.45 -15.03
CA LEU A 134 5.45 11.73 -14.97
C LEU A 134 5.64 12.35 -16.36
N TRP A 135 5.77 11.48 -17.36
CA TRP A 135 5.87 11.86 -18.78
C TRP A 135 4.89 11.00 -19.58
N SER A 136 3.78 11.60 -19.99
CA SER A 136 2.68 10.92 -20.70
C SER A 136 3.00 10.58 -22.17
N ASN A 137 4.12 11.04 -22.69
CA ASN A 137 4.55 10.83 -24.08
C ASN A 137 5.63 9.74 -24.23
N LEU A 138 5.95 9.01 -23.17
CA LEU A 138 6.93 7.91 -23.20
C LEU A 138 6.23 6.57 -23.35
N ASN A 139 6.68 5.76 -24.32
CA ASN A 139 6.26 4.39 -24.50
C ASN A 139 7.46 3.52 -24.90
N PRO A 140 7.96 2.56 -24.08
CA PRO A 140 7.43 2.26 -22.74
C PRO A 140 7.61 3.43 -21.77
N SER A 141 6.84 3.40 -20.70
CA SER A 141 6.85 4.42 -19.66
C SER A 141 8.20 4.56 -18.94
N HIS A 142 8.38 5.65 -18.22
CA HIS A 142 9.57 5.90 -17.38
C HIS A 142 9.78 4.80 -16.31
N PRO A 143 10.99 4.62 -15.76
CA PRO A 143 11.24 3.73 -14.64
C PRO A 143 10.32 4.00 -13.45
N THR A 144 10.16 3.01 -12.56
CA THR A 144 9.39 3.15 -11.32
C THR A 144 9.90 4.32 -10.48
N ALA A 145 9.06 5.30 -10.22
CA ALA A 145 9.38 6.50 -9.42
C ALA A 145 8.69 6.48 -8.05
N SER A 146 7.74 5.57 -7.85
CA SER A 146 7.03 5.39 -6.59
C SER A 146 6.41 4.00 -6.50
N VAL A 147 6.36 3.46 -5.28
CA VAL A 147 5.73 2.19 -4.98
C VAL A 147 4.79 2.30 -3.79
N VAL A 148 3.67 1.58 -3.86
CA VAL A 148 2.79 1.38 -2.73
C VAL A 148 3.18 0.08 -2.02
N VAL A 149 3.31 0.16 -0.71
CA VAL A 149 3.54 -0.98 0.20
C VAL A 149 2.24 -1.27 0.92
N ASN A 150 1.61 -2.37 0.58
CA ASN A 150 0.33 -2.80 1.15
C ASN A 150 0.56 -3.91 2.18
N ILE A 151 0.13 -3.68 3.42
CA ILE A 151 0.31 -4.58 4.56
C ILE A 151 -1.07 -4.97 5.09
N PRO A 152 -1.61 -6.14 4.71
CA PRO A 152 -2.91 -6.61 5.20
C PRO A 152 -2.80 -7.15 6.62
N MET A 153 -3.86 -6.95 7.41
CA MET A 153 -3.91 -7.38 8.81
C MET A 153 -4.33 -8.85 8.96
N ILE A 154 -4.96 -9.43 7.94
CA ILE A 154 -5.49 -10.79 7.90
C ILE A 154 -5.14 -11.48 6.58
N ASP A 155 -5.44 -12.77 6.46
CA ASP A 155 -5.42 -13.46 5.16
C ASP A 155 -6.39 -12.79 4.19
N VAL A 156 -5.91 -12.38 3.03
CA VAL A 156 -6.72 -11.77 1.97
C VAL A 156 -6.95 -12.79 0.86
N THR A 157 -8.15 -13.33 0.84
CA THR A 157 -8.63 -14.26 -0.19
C THR A 157 -9.45 -13.50 -1.24
N GLU A 158 -9.82 -14.16 -2.33
CA GLU A 158 -10.74 -13.57 -3.31
C GLU A 158 -12.07 -13.18 -2.68
N GLU A 159 -12.62 -14.04 -1.83
CA GLU A 159 -13.82 -13.79 -1.06
C GLU A 159 -13.72 -12.56 -0.16
N ARG A 160 -12.54 -12.31 0.43
CA ARG A 160 -12.23 -11.14 1.27
C ARG A 160 -11.79 -9.91 0.48
N GLY A 161 -12.13 -9.84 -0.80
CA GLY A 161 -11.86 -8.68 -1.64
C GLY A 161 -10.37 -8.48 -1.95
N ALA A 162 -9.63 -9.56 -2.27
CA ALA A 162 -8.27 -9.42 -2.77
C ALA A 162 -8.24 -8.46 -3.96
N ILE A 163 -7.29 -7.53 -3.95
CA ILE A 163 -7.11 -6.54 -5.01
C ILE A 163 -6.98 -7.20 -6.38
N GLU A 164 -7.63 -6.65 -7.39
CA GLU A 164 -7.40 -7.02 -8.78
C GLU A 164 -6.22 -6.21 -9.31
N LEU A 165 -5.22 -6.91 -9.83
CA LEU A 165 -3.98 -6.34 -10.37
C LEU A 165 -3.89 -6.66 -11.86
N TRP A 166 -3.41 -5.74 -12.67
CA TRP A 166 -3.25 -5.87 -14.12
C TRP A 166 -1.76 -5.86 -14.49
N PRO A 167 -1.10 -7.03 -14.51
CA PRO A 167 0.35 -7.11 -14.66
C PRO A 167 0.87 -6.48 -15.95
N GLY A 168 1.98 -5.72 -15.83
CA GLY A 168 2.65 -5.05 -16.95
C GLY A 168 2.05 -3.71 -17.37
N THR A 169 0.86 -3.35 -16.89
CA THR A 169 0.15 -2.12 -17.34
C THR A 169 0.79 -0.81 -16.88
N HIS A 170 1.66 -0.82 -15.87
CA HIS A 170 2.44 0.33 -15.44
C HIS A 170 3.42 0.83 -16.52
N LEU A 171 3.69 0.00 -17.54
CA LEU A 171 4.56 0.34 -18.68
C LEU A 171 3.81 1.05 -19.81
N ALA A 172 2.47 1.07 -19.81
CA ALA A 172 1.66 1.75 -20.80
C ALA A 172 1.61 3.25 -20.53
N GLY A 173 2.54 4.02 -21.10
CA GLY A 173 2.74 5.44 -20.79
C GLY A 173 1.77 6.41 -21.43
N ASP A 174 1.00 5.97 -22.41
CA ASP A 174 0.09 6.76 -23.22
C ASP A 174 -1.39 6.75 -22.78
N VAL A 175 -1.65 6.17 -21.59
CA VAL A 175 -3.01 6.06 -21.04
C VAL A 175 -3.25 7.04 -19.89
N SER A 176 -4.49 7.47 -19.76
CA SER A 176 -4.90 8.33 -18.65
C SER A 176 -5.02 7.56 -17.33
N ARG A 177 -4.97 8.28 -16.21
CA ARG A 177 -5.14 7.68 -14.87
C ARG A 177 -6.50 7.00 -14.67
N ARG A 178 -7.53 7.48 -15.36
CA ARG A 178 -8.87 6.88 -15.36
C ARG A 178 -9.03 6.05 -16.62
N LEU A 179 -9.40 4.80 -16.44
CA LEU A 179 -9.51 3.80 -17.48
C LEU A 179 -10.99 3.54 -17.77
N ASP A 180 -11.38 3.70 -19.01
CA ASP A 180 -12.73 3.39 -19.45
C ASP A 180 -12.89 1.89 -19.77
N GLU A 181 -14.13 1.48 -19.96
CA GLU A 181 -14.48 0.07 -20.21
C GLU A 181 -13.84 -0.47 -21.49
N ALA A 182 -13.70 0.34 -22.54
CA ALA A 182 -13.08 -0.09 -23.80
C ALA A 182 -11.60 -0.40 -23.63
N ILE A 183 -10.88 0.43 -22.86
CA ILE A 183 -9.48 0.20 -22.51
C ILE A 183 -9.35 -1.05 -21.65
N GLU A 184 -10.24 -1.23 -20.65
CA GLU A 184 -10.28 -2.42 -19.80
C GLU A 184 -10.46 -3.70 -20.64
N GLU A 185 -11.47 -3.72 -21.52
CA GLU A 185 -11.74 -4.88 -22.37
C GLU A 185 -10.60 -5.21 -23.32
N ALA A 186 -9.99 -4.20 -23.93
CA ALA A 186 -8.83 -4.37 -24.79
C ALA A 186 -7.67 -5.02 -24.04
N GLN A 187 -7.34 -4.48 -22.86
CA GLN A 187 -6.24 -4.99 -22.04
C GLN A 187 -6.53 -6.41 -21.52
N ARG A 188 -7.79 -6.72 -21.16
CA ARG A 188 -8.20 -8.06 -20.73
C ARG A 188 -7.96 -9.13 -21.78
N LYS A 189 -8.09 -8.80 -23.06
CA LYS A 189 -7.79 -9.69 -24.18
C LYS A 189 -6.28 -9.91 -24.38
N VAL A 190 -5.47 -8.88 -24.09
CA VAL A 190 -4.00 -8.97 -24.17
C VAL A 190 -3.47 -9.79 -22.99
N ARG A 191 -3.86 -9.42 -21.78
CA ARG A 191 -3.47 -10.12 -20.55
C ARG A 191 -4.53 -9.90 -19.46
N PRO A 192 -5.20 -10.97 -19.01
CA PRO A 192 -6.21 -10.85 -17.96
C PRO A 192 -5.60 -10.45 -16.61
N PRO A 193 -6.36 -9.76 -15.75
CA PRO A 193 -5.94 -9.44 -14.40
C PRO A 193 -5.78 -10.68 -13.52
N VAL A 194 -5.06 -10.50 -12.42
CA VAL A 194 -4.87 -11.50 -11.37
C VAL A 194 -5.36 -10.99 -10.04
N ARG A 195 -5.70 -11.90 -9.11
CA ARG A 195 -6.08 -11.55 -7.75
C ARG A 195 -4.84 -11.53 -6.86
N GLY A 196 -4.59 -10.39 -6.22
CA GLY A 196 -3.50 -10.18 -5.28
C GLY A 196 -3.77 -10.79 -3.91
N THR A 197 -3.94 -12.12 -3.86
CA THR A 197 -4.17 -12.84 -2.59
C THR A 197 -2.89 -12.87 -1.75
N THR A 198 -3.04 -12.67 -0.44
CA THR A 198 -1.93 -12.64 0.52
C THR A 198 -2.30 -13.41 1.78
N LYS A 199 -1.29 -13.88 2.48
CA LYS A 199 -1.43 -14.40 3.85
C LYS A 199 -1.09 -13.30 4.84
N LYS A 200 -1.62 -13.39 6.05
CA LYS A 200 -1.22 -12.53 7.16
C LYS A 200 0.29 -12.58 7.33
N GLY A 201 0.92 -11.42 7.47
CA GLY A 201 2.38 -11.29 7.48
C GLY A 201 3.03 -11.06 6.12
N ASP A 202 2.32 -11.27 5.01
CA ASP A 202 2.79 -10.92 3.67
C ASP A 202 2.71 -9.42 3.44
N VAL A 203 3.56 -8.91 2.55
CA VAL A 203 3.52 -7.52 2.07
C VAL A 203 3.48 -7.52 0.55
N LEU A 204 2.54 -6.77 -0.02
CA LEU A 204 2.46 -6.51 -1.46
C LEU A 204 3.11 -5.16 -1.76
N ILE A 205 4.15 -5.14 -2.61
CA ILE A 205 4.77 -3.92 -3.14
C ILE A 205 4.37 -3.81 -4.61
N ARG A 206 3.86 -2.65 -5.02
CA ARG A 206 3.45 -2.40 -6.42
C ARG A 206 3.79 -1.00 -6.89
N ASP A 207 4.09 -0.84 -8.18
CA ASP A 207 4.21 0.47 -8.83
C ASP A 207 2.87 1.21 -8.72
N MET A 208 2.91 2.51 -8.40
CA MET A 208 1.70 3.33 -8.28
C MET A 208 0.91 3.47 -9.59
N ARG A 209 1.53 3.22 -10.73
CA ARG A 209 0.90 3.27 -12.06
C ARG A 209 0.30 1.94 -12.48
N LEU A 210 0.55 0.85 -11.74
CA LEU A 210 -0.06 -0.44 -12.02
C LEU A 210 -1.58 -0.32 -11.97
N TRP A 211 -2.27 -0.72 -13.03
CA TRP A 211 -3.72 -0.71 -13.05
C TRP A 211 -4.25 -1.70 -12.03
N HIS A 212 -5.18 -1.24 -11.23
CA HIS A 212 -5.74 -2.06 -10.17
C HIS A 212 -7.12 -1.55 -9.75
N ARG A 213 -7.82 -2.37 -8.99
CA ARG A 213 -9.04 -1.96 -8.30
C ARG A 213 -9.31 -2.82 -7.08
N GLY A 214 -9.99 -2.24 -6.09
CA GLY A 214 -10.57 -2.99 -4.99
C GLY A 214 -11.71 -3.86 -5.51
N ALA A 215 -11.69 -5.14 -5.13
CA ALA A 215 -12.75 -6.07 -5.44
C ALA A 215 -13.76 -6.17 -4.28
N PRO A 216 -14.99 -6.64 -4.52
CA PRO A 216 -16.00 -6.83 -3.48
C PRO A 216 -15.50 -7.74 -2.36
N ASN A 217 -15.80 -7.39 -1.13
CA ASN A 217 -15.64 -8.25 0.04
C ASN A 217 -16.97 -9.00 0.29
N LEU A 218 -16.97 -10.28 -0.03
CA LEU A 218 -18.13 -11.16 0.10
C LEU A 218 -18.16 -11.89 1.45
N SER A 219 -17.11 -11.70 2.29
CA SER A 219 -17.06 -12.28 3.63
C SER A 219 -17.80 -11.41 4.65
N ASP A 220 -17.92 -11.91 5.84
CA ASP A 220 -18.52 -11.22 7.02
C ASP A 220 -17.50 -10.39 7.83
N MET A 221 -16.23 -10.36 7.42
CA MET A 221 -15.15 -9.69 8.13
C MET A 221 -14.66 -8.43 7.41
N HIS A 222 -14.36 -7.38 8.16
CA HIS A 222 -13.63 -6.23 7.65
C HIS A 222 -12.21 -6.67 7.21
N ARG A 223 -11.77 -6.21 6.07
CA ARG A 223 -10.41 -6.40 5.60
C ARG A 223 -9.64 -5.08 5.69
N HIS A 224 -8.91 -4.92 6.78
CA HIS A 224 -8.03 -3.77 6.99
C HIS A 224 -6.68 -3.97 6.31
N MET A 225 -6.09 -2.87 5.84
CA MET A 225 -4.78 -2.86 5.23
C MET A 225 -4.12 -1.49 5.48
N ILE A 226 -2.87 -1.50 5.92
CA ILE A 226 -2.04 -0.29 5.93
C ILE A 226 -1.38 -0.14 4.57
N ALA A 227 -1.26 1.10 4.12
CA ALA A 227 -0.53 1.48 2.93
C ALA A 227 0.52 2.54 3.27
N LEU A 228 1.76 2.28 2.83
CA LEU A 228 2.83 3.27 2.75
C LEU A 228 3.07 3.57 1.27
N VAL A 229 3.62 4.73 0.97
CA VAL A 229 4.06 5.05 -0.40
C VAL A 229 5.48 5.58 -0.35
N HIS A 230 6.40 4.84 -0.96
CA HIS A 230 7.79 5.26 -1.09
C HIS A 230 8.00 5.92 -2.45
N TYR A 231 8.68 7.05 -2.45
CA TYR A 231 8.98 7.87 -3.62
C TYR A 231 10.48 8.02 -3.83
N VAL A 232 10.90 8.26 -5.07
CA VAL A 232 12.28 8.70 -5.39
C VAL A 232 12.60 10.02 -4.68
N GLY A 233 13.86 10.16 -4.23
CA GLY A 233 14.29 11.29 -3.40
C GLY A 233 14.17 12.69 -4.03
N TRP A 234 14.17 12.77 -5.36
CA TRP A 234 14.07 14.05 -6.10
C TRP A 234 12.63 14.51 -6.37
N LEU A 235 11.62 13.69 -6.05
CA LEU A 235 10.22 14.09 -6.21
C LEU A 235 9.84 15.12 -5.15
N CYS A 236 8.92 16.03 -5.54
CA CYS A 236 8.42 17.04 -4.60
C CYS A 236 7.75 16.35 -3.40
N ARG A 237 8.25 16.67 -2.20
CA ARG A 237 7.69 16.18 -0.94
C ARG A 237 6.47 16.99 -0.60
N GLY A 238 5.38 16.31 -0.30
CA GLY A 238 4.18 16.91 0.26
C GLY A 238 4.36 17.33 1.72
N ARG A 239 3.25 17.41 2.46
CA ARG A 239 3.31 17.66 3.92
C ARG A 239 3.86 16.43 4.63
N PRO A 240 4.66 16.60 5.71
CA PRO A 240 5.12 15.49 6.53
C PRO A 240 3.95 14.67 7.10
N ILE A 241 4.18 13.38 7.24
CA ILE A 241 3.25 12.48 7.93
C ILE A 241 3.26 12.82 9.43
N ARG A 242 2.08 12.93 10.03
CA ARG A 242 1.95 13.28 11.45
C ARG A 242 1.85 12.02 12.29
N TYR A 243 2.74 11.92 13.26
CA TYR A 243 2.71 10.94 14.34
C TYR A 243 2.63 11.66 15.68
N VAL A 244 2.18 10.96 16.72
CA VAL A 244 2.27 11.47 18.09
C VAL A 244 3.66 11.14 18.64
N LYS A 245 4.25 12.02 19.46
CA LYS A 245 5.55 11.80 20.14
C LYS A 245 5.55 10.47 20.90
N GLY A 246 6.74 9.86 20.98
CA GLY A 246 6.94 8.51 21.51
C GLY A 246 6.98 7.42 20.45
N CYS A 247 6.82 7.78 19.16
CA CYS A 247 6.92 6.86 18.03
C CYS A 247 8.29 6.92 17.32
N GLU A 248 9.15 7.87 17.66
CA GLU A 248 10.39 8.20 16.95
C GLU A 248 11.33 7.00 16.84
N GLU A 249 11.42 6.19 17.89
CA GLU A 249 12.29 5.01 17.93
C GLU A 249 11.95 3.98 16.83
N ALA A 250 10.70 3.93 16.39
CA ALA A 250 10.28 3.03 15.32
C ALA A 250 10.97 3.31 13.96
N PHE A 251 11.47 4.53 13.79
CA PHE A 251 12.10 4.99 12.54
C PHE A 251 13.63 5.08 12.62
N LYS A 252 14.23 4.85 13.78
CA LYS A 252 15.65 5.07 14.04
C LYS A 252 16.60 4.39 13.05
N ASN A 253 16.23 3.20 12.56
CA ASN A 253 17.03 2.43 11.63
C ASN A 253 16.45 2.42 10.21
N SER A 254 15.52 3.31 9.91
CA SER A 254 14.93 3.42 8.58
C SER A 254 15.96 3.93 7.56
N ARG A 255 16.03 3.27 6.42
CA ARG A 255 16.82 3.71 5.25
C ARG A 255 16.01 4.61 4.32
N VAL A 256 14.70 4.46 4.34
CA VAL A 256 13.75 5.34 3.67
C VAL A 256 13.41 6.49 4.62
N ASP A 257 13.61 7.74 4.19
CA ASP A 257 13.25 8.90 5.01
C ASP A 257 11.75 8.83 5.36
N PRO A 258 11.38 8.75 6.65
CA PRO A 258 9.98 8.66 7.06
C PRO A 258 9.16 9.92 6.72
N HIS A 259 9.82 11.03 6.37
CA HIS A 259 9.19 12.32 6.10
C HIS A 259 8.10 12.65 7.12
N ALA A 260 8.45 12.59 8.39
CA ALA A 260 7.54 12.61 9.53
C ALA A 260 7.68 13.89 10.37
N THR A 261 6.58 14.25 11.04
CA THR A 261 6.57 15.20 12.14
C THR A 261 5.91 14.54 13.35
N PHE A 262 6.42 14.84 14.55
CA PHE A 262 5.95 14.25 15.80
C PHE A 262 5.28 15.34 16.65
N LEU A 263 3.98 15.16 16.88
CA LEU A 263 3.14 16.12 17.60
C LEU A 263 3.15 15.85 19.10
N ASP A 264 3.13 16.89 19.91
CA ASP A 264 3.06 16.78 21.37
C ASP A 264 1.72 16.18 21.83
N GLU A 265 0.64 16.56 21.14
CA GLU A 265 -0.73 16.18 21.49
C GLU A 265 -1.35 15.26 20.42
N PRO A 266 -2.18 14.31 20.84
CA PRO A 266 -2.99 13.52 19.91
C PRO A 266 -3.89 14.42 19.05
N TYR A 267 -4.17 13.98 17.84
CA TYR A 267 -5.10 14.65 16.94
C TYR A 267 -6.16 13.66 16.45
N ASP A 268 -7.24 14.17 15.91
CA ASP A 268 -8.32 13.35 15.38
C ASP A 268 -7.95 12.73 14.02
N TYR A 269 -7.13 11.68 14.07
CA TYR A 269 -6.63 11.00 12.87
C TYR A 269 -7.73 10.28 12.07
N LEU A 270 -8.89 10.01 12.68
CA LEU A 270 -10.01 9.36 11.99
C LEU A 270 -10.75 10.34 11.08
N PHE A 271 -10.91 11.59 11.51
CA PHE A 271 -11.70 12.59 10.79
C PHE A 271 -10.87 13.73 10.18
N ASP A 272 -9.69 14.00 10.69
CA ASP A 272 -8.74 14.97 10.11
C ASP A 272 -7.79 14.27 9.11
N TYR A 273 -8.37 13.47 8.20
CA TYR A 273 -7.61 12.86 7.13
C TYR A 273 -7.28 13.90 6.06
N ARG A 274 -6.01 14.18 5.94
CA ARG A 274 -5.47 14.96 4.83
C ARG A 274 -4.82 13.98 3.87
N GLY A 275 -5.46 13.73 2.73
CA GLY A 275 -4.90 12.95 1.65
C GLY A 275 -3.60 13.58 1.13
N PRO A 276 -2.79 12.86 0.33
CA PRO A 276 -1.53 13.35 -0.19
C PRO A 276 -1.65 14.65 -1.03
N ASN A 277 -2.87 15.01 -1.42
CA ASN A 277 -3.17 16.16 -2.28
C ASN A 277 -4.14 17.16 -1.63
N SER A 278 -4.33 17.18 -0.32
CA SER A 278 -5.20 18.14 0.37
C SER A 278 -4.42 19.25 1.06
#